data_1012e27f03fb0658ea71babc1d1f5c02
#
_entry.id   1012e27f03fb0658ea71babc1d1f5c02
#
_cell.length_a   1.000
_cell.length_b   1.000
_cell.length_c   1.000
_cell.angle_alpha   90.00
_cell.angle_beta   90.00
_cell.angle_gamma   90.00
#
_symmetry.space_group_name_H-M   'P 1'
#
loop_
_entity.id
_entity.type
_entity.pdbx_description
1 polymer ?
#
loop_
_entity_poly.entity_id
_entity_poly.type
_entity_poly.pdbx_seq_one_letter_code
_entity_poly.pdbx_strand_id
1 'polypeptide(L)'
;MPKLKSRLLTRRTLLAHFEHTDPKMAQLIEIAGPYRLRANECASPFRHLAEAIVSQQISGAAARSILRRFVSACGLDPLDDTMFPTPAVVLSLDAPILRAAGLSAAKVIALQDLARKTIDGIVPDTRTLLQLDDEAIVERLVTVRGIGRWTVQMMLMFQLGRP
;
A
#
# COMPACT_ATOMS: atom_id res chain seq x y z
N MET A 1 -10.87 27.33 0.28
CA MET A 1 -11.67 26.19 -0.18
C MET A 1 -12.01 25.33 1.02
N PRO A 2 -13.27 25.01 1.32
CA PRO A 2 -13.60 24.22 2.49
C PRO A 2 -13.05 22.81 2.32
N LYS A 3 -12.26 22.34 3.31
CA LYS A 3 -11.85 20.95 3.43
C LYS A 3 -13.11 20.10 3.41
N LEU A 4 -13.26 19.28 2.34
CA LEU A 4 -14.23 18.20 2.33
C LEU A 4 -13.78 17.24 3.44
N LYS A 5 -14.30 17.44 4.65
CA LYS A 5 -14.22 16.42 5.70
C LYS A 5 -14.90 15.20 5.09
N SER A 6 -14.13 14.16 4.74
CA SER A 6 -14.68 12.84 4.47
C SER A 6 -15.69 12.58 5.59
N ARG A 7 -16.96 12.62 5.26
CA ARG A 7 -18.03 12.26 6.17
C ARG A 7 -17.88 10.77 6.34
N LEU A 8 -17.10 10.36 7.35
CA LEU A 8 -17.05 8.96 7.76
C LEU A 8 -18.49 8.52 7.93
N LEU A 9 -18.97 7.70 6.99
CA LEU A 9 -20.29 7.10 7.07
C LEU A 9 -20.29 6.24 8.32
N THR A 10 -20.96 6.70 9.36
CA THR A 10 -21.06 5.92 10.59
C THR A 10 -21.87 4.66 10.31
N ARG A 11 -21.60 3.56 11.05
CA ARG A 11 -22.39 2.34 10.95
C ARG A 11 -23.89 2.63 11.06
N ARG A 12 -24.29 3.57 11.92
CA ARG A 12 -25.67 3.99 12.09
C ARG A 12 -26.24 4.61 10.79
N THR A 13 -25.47 5.45 10.13
CA THR A 13 -25.90 6.07 8.85
C THR A 13 -26.02 5.03 7.74
N LEU A 14 -25.10 4.06 7.69
CA LEU A 14 -25.16 2.96 6.74
C LEU A 14 -26.37 2.07 6.97
N LEU A 15 -26.61 1.67 8.22
CA LEU A 15 -27.79 0.86 8.58
C LEU A 15 -29.08 1.57 8.19
N ALA A 16 -29.27 2.81 8.59
CA ALA A 16 -30.46 3.59 8.25
C ALA A 16 -30.68 3.70 6.73
N HIS A 17 -29.61 3.81 5.94
CA HIS A 17 -29.71 3.82 4.48
C HIS A 17 -30.15 2.46 3.94
N PHE A 18 -29.49 1.37 4.38
CA PHE A 18 -29.73 0.04 3.83
C PHE A 18 -31.01 -0.62 4.36
N GLU A 19 -31.53 -0.24 5.51
CA GLU A 19 -32.85 -0.72 6.00
C GLU A 19 -33.96 -0.48 4.98
N HIS A 20 -33.89 0.61 4.22
CA HIS A 20 -34.89 0.96 3.21
C HIS A 20 -34.49 0.57 1.78
N THR A 21 -33.19 0.55 1.45
CA THR A 21 -32.72 0.34 0.08
C THR A 21 -32.30 -1.11 -0.19
N ASP A 22 -31.76 -1.81 0.81
CA ASP A 22 -31.33 -3.21 0.74
C ASP A 22 -31.36 -3.85 2.15
N PRO A 23 -32.49 -4.40 2.59
CA PRO A 23 -32.61 -5.02 3.92
C PRO A 23 -31.63 -6.17 4.17
N LYS A 24 -31.21 -6.90 3.12
CA LYS A 24 -30.21 -7.97 3.25
C LYS A 24 -28.83 -7.40 3.57
N MET A 25 -28.47 -6.27 2.96
CA MET A 25 -27.23 -5.57 3.28
C MET A 25 -27.26 -5.01 4.71
N ALA A 26 -28.39 -4.43 5.14
CA ALA A 26 -28.57 -3.98 6.52
C ALA A 26 -28.33 -5.14 7.53
N GLN A 27 -28.95 -6.30 7.30
CA GLN A 27 -28.74 -7.49 8.12
C GLN A 27 -27.28 -7.96 8.12
N LEU A 28 -26.60 -7.94 6.97
CA LEU A 28 -25.19 -8.30 6.86
C LEU A 28 -24.30 -7.33 7.67
N ILE A 29 -24.58 -6.02 7.62
CA ILE A 29 -23.86 -5.01 8.39
C ILE A 29 -24.07 -5.22 9.91
N GLU A 30 -25.26 -5.63 10.34
CA GLU A 30 -25.53 -5.97 11.73
C GLU A 30 -24.72 -7.17 12.20
N ILE A 31 -24.72 -8.25 11.42
CA ILE A 31 -23.96 -9.49 11.71
C ILE A 31 -22.45 -9.22 11.73
N ALA A 32 -21.93 -8.45 10.75
CA ALA A 32 -20.53 -8.10 10.66
C ALA A 32 -20.03 -7.23 11.83
N GLY A 33 -20.93 -6.50 12.47
CA GLY A 33 -20.59 -5.65 13.61
C GLY A 33 -19.83 -4.36 13.22
N PRO A 34 -19.12 -3.74 14.17
CA PRO A 34 -18.42 -2.50 13.91
C PRO A 34 -17.21 -2.71 12.98
N TYR A 35 -16.98 -1.73 12.12
CA TYR A 35 -15.77 -1.65 11.28
C TYR A 35 -14.52 -1.59 12.16
N ARG A 36 -13.61 -2.55 11.99
CA ARG A 36 -12.41 -2.72 12.85
C ARG A 36 -11.10 -2.52 12.10
N LEU A 37 -11.16 -2.15 10.81
CA LEU A 37 -9.94 -1.87 10.07
C LEU A 37 -9.22 -0.69 10.72
N ARG A 38 -7.95 -0.90 11.07
CA ARG A 38 -7.05 0.16 11.52
C ARG A 38 -6.02 0.40 10.43
N ALA A 39 -5.77 1.66 10.11
CA ALA A 39 -4.72 2.03 9.21
C ALA A 39 -3.35 1.55 9.76
N ASN A 40 -2.51 1.05 8.91
CA ASN A 40 -1.13 0.72 9.28
C ASN A 40 -0.25 1.96 9.11
N GLU A 41 -0.30 2.86 10.08
CA GLU A 41 0.42 4.13 10.06
C GLU A 41 1.95 3.97 10.20
N CYS A 42 2.43 2.78 10.58
CA CYS A 42 3.85 2.53 10.84
C CYS A 42 4.68 2.31 9.57
N ALA A 43 4.07 1.94 8.46
CA ALA A 43 4.81 1.68 7.22
C ALA A 43 4.97 2.97 6.40
N SER A 44 6.19 3.21 5.87
CA SER A 44 6.38 4.27 4.89
C SER A 44 5.64 3.94 3.58
N PRO A 45 5.20 4.95 2.80
CA PRO A 45 4.58 4.72 1.49
C PRO A 45 5.46 3.87 0.56
N PHE A 46 6.77 4.10 0.58
CA PHE A 46 7.73 3.28 -0.15
C PHE A 46 7.66 1.80 0.23
N ARG A 47 7.69 1.49 1.53
CA ARG A 47 7.58 0.11 2.03
C ARG A 47 6.28 -0.53 1.58
N HIS A 48 5.15 0.14 1.78
CA HIS A 48 3.83 -0.38 1.42
C HIS A 48 3.74 -0.72 -0.07
N LEU A 49 4.19 0.19 -0.94
CA LEU A 49 4.17 -0.02 -2.39
C LEU A 49 5.18 -1.10 -2.83
N ALA A 50 6.35 -1.19 -2.20
CA ALA A 50 7.31 -2.25 -2.47
C ALA A 50 6.76 -3.62 -2.10
N GLU A 51 6.14 -3.76 -0.92
CA GLU A 51 5.46 -4.98 -0.50
C GLU A 51 4.31 -5.35 -1.45
N ALA A 52 3.55 -4.36 -1.92
CA ALA A 52 2.50 -4.58 -2.91
C ALA A 52 3.07 -5.11 -4.24
N ILE A 53 4.13 -4.51 -4.79
CA ILE A 53 4.81 -4.99 -6.01
C ILE A 53 5.29 -6.44 -5.83
N VAL A 54 5.93 -6.74 -4.71
CA VAL A 54 6.43 -8.11 -4.44
C VAL A 54 5.29 -9.12 -4.38
N SER A 55 4.15 -8.75 -3.83
CA SER A 55 3.02 -9.65 -3.58
C SER A 55 2.12 -9.89 -4.80
N GLN A 56 2.22 -9.07 -5.86
CA GLN A 56 1.37 -9.20 -7.04
C GLN A 56 1.45 -10.58 -7.68
N GLN A 57 0.28 -11.18 -7.99
CA GLN A 57 0.12 -12.43 -8.75
C GLN A 57 0.80 -13.67 -8.14
N ILE A 58 1.04 -13.68 -6.84
CA ILE A 58 1.59 -14.84 -6.12
C ILE A 58 0.85 -15.07 -4.81
N SER A 59 0.99 -16.26 -4.23
CA SER A 59 0.41 -16.56 -2.91
C SER A 59 1.09 -15.74 -1.80
N GLY A 60 0.37 -15.48 -0.72
CA GLY A 60 0.92 -14.76 0.44
C GLY A 60 2.14 -15.46 1.06
N ALA A 61 2.21 -16.80 1.03
CA ALA A 61 3.37 -17.55 1.50
C ALA A 61 4.62 -17.30 0.63
N ALA A 62 4.43 -17.34 -0.71
CA ALA A 62 5.51 -17.05 -1.66
C ALA A 62 5.97 -15.58 -1.52
N ALA A 63 5.03 -14.64 -1.40
CA ALA A 63 5.34 -13.22 -1.20
C ALA A 63 6.20 -12.98 0.04
N ARG A 64 5.82 -13.55 1.19
CA ARG A 64 6.61 -13.46 2.43
C ARG A 64 8.02 -14.04 2.27
N SER A 65 8.15 -15.18 1.59
CA SER A 65 9.46 -15.80 1.36
C SER A 65 10.35 -14.93 0.47
N ILE A 66 9.81 -14.36 -0.60
CA ILE A 66 10.54 -13.46 -1.50
C ILE A 66 10.90 -12.16 -0.77
N LEU A 67 9.97 -11.59 0.00
CA LEU A 67 10.20 -10.35 0.75
C LEU A 67 11.35 -10.51 1.75
N ARG A 68 11.38 -11.63 2.50
CA ARG A 68 12.50 -11.93 3.42
C ARG A 68 13.83 -12.00 2.70
N ARG A 69 13.91 -12.70 1.56
CA ARG A 69 15.13 -12.78 0.76
C ARG A 69 15.54 -11.42 0.19
N PHE A 70 14.56 -10.61 -0.24
CA PHE A 70 14.80 -9.25 -0.70
C PHE A 70 15.40 -8.38 0.41
N VAL A 71 14.81 -8.38 1.61
CA VAL A 71 15.32 -7.64 2.79
C VAL A 71 16.74 -8.11 3.13
N SER A 72 16.98 -9.42 3.15
CA SER A 72 18.31 -10.01 3.40
C SER A 72 19.32 -9.61 2.32
N ALA A 73 18.94 -9.61 1.05
CA ALA A 73 19.80 -9.15 -0.06
C ALA A 73 20.19 -7.67 0.07
N CYS A 74 19.38 -6.88 0.74
CA CYS A 74 19.67 -5.49 1.09
C CYS A 74 20.54 -5.32 2.35
N GLY A 75 21.06 -6.42 2.94
CA GLY A 75 21.92 -6.39 4.12
C GLY A 75 21.19 -6.16 5.45
N LEU A 76 19.88 -6.40 5.50
CA LEU A 76 19.05 -6.24 6.69
C LEU A 76 18.60 -7.60 7.25
N ASP A 77 18.27 -7.63 8.55
CA ASP A 77 17.66 -8.82 9.16
C ASP A 77 16.21 -8.98 8.66
N PRO A 78 15.88 -10.06 7.95
CA PRO A 78 14.53 -10.30 7.43
C PRO A 78 13.51 -10.67 8.52
N LEU A 79 13.92 -10.84 9.76
CA LEU A 79 13.06 -11.11 10.93
C LEU A 79 12.76 -9.84 11.74
N ASP A 80 13.49 -8.77 11.50
CA ASP A 80 13.23 -7.47 12.13
C ASP A 80 12.22 -6.67 11.29
N ASP A 81 10.94 -6.76 11.66
CA ASP A 81 9.86 -6.05 10.98
C ASP A 81 9.93 -4.52 11.11
N THR A 82 10.79 -3.99 11.98
CA THR A 82 10.99 -2.54 12.12
C THR A 82 11.90 -1.98 11.01
N MET A 83 12.74 -2.82 10.41
CA MET A 83 13.68 -2.44 9.37
C MET A 83 13.14 -2.78 7.97
N PHE A 84 13.34 -1.87 7.05
CA PHE A 84 13.04 -2.07 5.63
C PHE A 84 14.07 -1.35 4.77
N PRO A 85 14.46 -1.89 3.59
CA PRO A 85 15.44 -1.26 2.72
C PRO A 85 15.04 0.17 2.34
N THR A 86 16.00 1.08 2.37
CA THR A 86 15.76 2.44 1.86
C THR A 86 15.76 2.44 0.33
N PRO A 87 15.11 3.43 -0.32
CA PRO A 87 15.15 3.58 -1.78
C PRO A 87 16.59 3.59 -2.33
N ALA A 88 17.51 4.24 -1.64
CA ALA A 88 18.92 4.31 -2.07
C ALA A 88 19.58 2.93 -2.07
N VAL A 89 19.34 2.11 -1.05
CA VAL A 89 19.86 0.73 -0.99
C VAL A 89 19.29 -0.11 -2.13
N VAL A 90 17.99 0.00 -2.43
CA VAL A 90 17.39 -0.75 -3.56
C VAL A 90 18.02 -0.37 -4.89
N LEU A 91 18.35 0.91 -5.11
CA LEU A 91 19.00 1.39 -6.33
C LEU A 91 20.48 1.02 -6.44
N SER A 92 21.15 0.80 -5.31
CA SER A 92 22.58 0.39 -5.31
C SER A 92 22.77 -1.10 -5.63
N LEU A 93 21.71 -1.90 -5.60
CA LEU A 93 21.79 -3.33 -5.89
C LEU A 93 21.60 -3.61 -7.38
N ASP A 94 22.46 -4.46 -7.91
CA ASP A 94 22.37 -4.94 -9.28
C ASP A 94 21.14 -5.85 -9.48
N ALA A 95 20.56 -5.79 -10.68
CA ALA A 95 19.40 -6.59 -11.04
C ALA A 95 19.59 -8.11 -10.79
N PRO A 96 20.75 -8.75 -11.05
CA PRO A 96 20.98 -10.16 -10.72
C PRO A 96 20.80 -10.48 -9.24
N ILE A 97 21.22 -9.61 -8.31
CA ILE A 97 21.07 -9.80 -6.86
C ILE A 97 19.58 -9.82 -6.49
N LEU A 98 18.82 -8.84 -6.99
CA LEU A 98 17.38 -8.76 -6.78
C LEU A 98 16.64 -9.96 -7.40
N ARG A 99 17.10 -10.42 -8.56
CA ARG A 99 16.59 -11.64 -9.21
C ARG A 99 16.83 -12.90 -8.39
N ALA A 100 18.02 -13.03 -7.79
CA ALA A 100 18.37 -14.15 -6.91
C ALA A 100 17.48 -14.22 -5.64
N ALA A 101 16.96 -13.09 -5.17
CA ALA A 101 15.96 -13.04 -4.11
C ALA A 101 14.58 -13.61 -4.53
N GLY A 102 14.38 -13.93 -5.82
CA GLY A 102 13.14 -14.50 -6.36
C GLY A 102 12.20 -13.47 -7.00
N LEU A 103 12.67 -12.27 -7.25
CA LEU A 103 11.90 -11.25 -7.95
C LEU A 103 11.90 -11.52 -9.47
N SER A 104 10.76 -11.38 -10.14
CA SER A 104 10.69 -11.39 -11.60
C SER A 104 11.40 -10.17 -12.19
N ALA A 105 11.81 -10.22 -13.46
CA ALA A 105 12.43 -9.06 -14.11
C ALA A 105 11.53 -7.80 -14.04
N ALA A 106 10.22 -7.99 -14.26
CA ALA A 106 9.25 -6.90 -14.18
C ALA A 106 9.18 -6.29 -12.76
N LYS A 107 9.22 -7.12 -11.70
CA LYS A 107 9.23 -6.65 -10.31
C LYS A 107 10.52 -5.92 -9.95
N VAL A 108 11.67 -6.37 -10.45
CA VAL A 108 12.94 -5.65 -10.27
C VAL A 108 12.86 -4.24 -10.86
N ILE A 109 12.41 -4.13 -12.11
CA ILE A 109 12.25 -2.83 -12.77
C ILE A 109 11.25 -1.94 -12.01
N ALA A 110 10.14 -2.52 -11.54
CA ALA A 110 9.13 -1.78 -10.78
C ALA A 110 9.66 -1.28 -9.44
N LEU A 111 10.41 -2.10 -8.70
CA LEU A 111 11.02 -1.70 -7.42
C LEU A 111 12.09 -0.61 -7.61
N GLN A 112 12.89 -0.69 -8.67
CA GLN A 112 13.89 0.33 -8.98
C GLN A 112 13.21 1.64 -9.41
N ASP A 113 12.13 1.59 -10.20
CA ASP A 113 11.34 2.77 -10.57
C ASP A 113 10.69 3.42 -9.34
N LEU A 114 10.09 2.60 -8.45
CA LEU A 114 9.53 3.05 -7.18
C LEU A 114 10.59 3.74 -6.32
N ALA A 115 11.77 3.13 -6.19
CA ALA A 115 12.87 3.68 -5.39
C ALA A 115 13.34 5.02 -5.96
N ARG A 116 13.51 5.13 -7.28
CA ARG A 116 13.87 6.38 -7.97
C ARG A 116 12.83 7.46 -7.70
N LYS A 117 11.57 7.17 -7.95
CA LYS A 117 10.46 8.12 -7.77
C LYS A 117 10.25 8.54 -6.32
N THR A 118 10.67 7.70 -5.36
CA THR A 118 10.67 8.09 -3.95
C THR A 118 11.77 9.11 -3.66
N ILE A 119 12.97 8.91 -4.20
CA ILE A 119 14.08 9.89 -4.06
C ILE A 119 13.73 11.20 -4.75
N ASP A 120 13.10 11.14 -5.91
CA ASP A 120 12.67 12.32 -6.69
C ASP A 120 11.46 13.04 -6.07
N GLY A 121 10.89 12.53 -4.95
CA GLY A 121 9.74 13.12 -4.26
C GLY A 121 8.39 12.91 -4.96
N ILE A 122 8.33 12.09 -6.03
CA ILE A 122 7.08 11.71 -6.68
C ILE A 122 6.26 10.79 -5.78
N VAL A 123 6.92 9.86 -5.07
CA VAL A 123 6.33 9.09 -3.99
C VAL A 123 6.70 9.79 -2.67
N PRO A 124 5.81 10.61 -2.11
CA PRO A 124 6.13 11.41 -0.94
C PRO A 124 6.00 10.61 0.35
N ASP A 125 6.39 11.21 1.46
CA ASP A 125 6.19 10.63 2.78
C ASP A 125 4.69 10.63 3.20
N THR A 126 4.39 9.90 4.27
CA THR A 126 3.03 9.78 4.81
C THR A 126 2.43 11.14 5.18
N ARG A 127 3.23 12.06 5.74
CA ARG A 127 2.77 13.38 6.14
C ARG A 127 2.27 14.21 4.96
N THR A 128 3.00 14.16 3.86
CA THR A 128 2.64 14.84 2.61
C THR A 128 1.41 14.18 1.98
N LEU A 129 1.32 12.83 1.95
CA LEU A 129 0.15 12.12 1.43
C LEU A 129 -1.13 12.48 2.19
N LEU A 130 -1.06 12.62 3.50
CA LEU A 130 -2.23 12.99 4.32
C LEU A 130 -2.80 14.36 3.98
N GLN A 131 -2.03 15.24 3.33
CA GLN A 131 -2.45 16.59 2.92
C GLN A 131 -3.09 16.62 1.51
N LEU A 132 -2.91 15.57 0.71
CA LEU A 132 -3.46 15.47 -0.64
C LEU A 132 -4.86 14.85 -0.61
N ASP A 133 -5.67 15.13 -1.61
CA ASP A 133 -6.91 14.39 -1.88
C ASP A 133 -6.60 13.04 -2.54
N ASP A 134 -7.60 12.16 -2.55
CA ASP A 134 -7.43 10.78 -3.01
C ASP A 134 -7.05 10.71 -4.50
N GLU A 135 -7.66 11.55 -5.32
CA GLU A 135 -7.38 11.54 -6.77
C GLU A 135 -5.97 12.07 -7.06
N ALA A 136 -5.52 13.12 -6.38
CA ALA A 136 -4.15 13.61 -6.50
C ALA A 136 -3.11 12.56 -6.08
N ILE A 137 -3.42 11.74 -5.06
CA ILE A 137 -2.58 10.60 -4.67
C ILE A 137 -2.56 9.55 -5.78
N VAL A 138 -3.73 9.21 -6.32
CA VAL A 138 -3.86 8.22 -7.39
C VAL A 138 -3.07 8.68 -8.62
N GLU A 139 -3.31 9.89 -9.14
CA GLU A 139 -2.63 10.43 -10.31
C GLU A 139 -1.10 10.38 -10.16
N ARG A 140 -0.61 10.70 -8.97
CA ARG A 140 0.83 10.72 -8.67
C ARG A 140 1.40 9.30 -8.62
N LEU A 141 0.77 8.38 -7.88
CA LEU A 141 1.34 7.06 -7.62
C LEU A 141 1.18 6.07 -8.78
N VAL A 142 0.17 6.22 -9.65
CA VAL A 142 0.03 5.38 -10.86
C VAL A 142 1.14 5.63 -11.89
N THR A 143 1.91 6.71 -11.76
CA THR A 143 3.11 6.91 -12.57
C THR A 143 4.20 5.90 -12.27
N VAL A 144 4.17 5.27 -11.08
CA VAL A 144 5.14 4.23 -10.69
C VAL A 144 4.85 2.95 -11.46
N ARG A 145 5.89 2.40 -12.08
CA ARG A 145 5.75 1.17 -12.86
C ARG A 145 5.22 0.01 -12.01
N GLY A 146 4.20 -0.67 -12.50
CA GLY A 146 3.56 -1.78 -11.78
C GLY A 146 2.57 -1.37 -10.69
N ILE A 147 2.36 -0.08 -10.46
CA ILE A 147 1.34 0.45 -9.55
C ILE A 147 0.15 0.94 -10.36
N GLY A 148 -0.97 0.26 -10.22
CA GLY A 148 -2.25 0.68 -10.80
C GLY A 148 -3.16 1.36 -9.78
N ARG A 149 -4.26 1.96 -10.26
CA ARG A 149 -5.28 2.62 -9.42
C ARG A 149 -5.73 1.73 -8.26
N TRP A 150 -5.99 0.45 -8.52
CA TRP A 150 -6.41 -0.51 -7.48
C TRP A 150 -5.39 -0.62 -6.34
N THR A 151 -4.08 -0.69 -6.66
CA THR A 151 -3.03 -0.76 -5.63
C THR A 151 -3.00 0.50 -4.79
N VAL A 152 -3.19 1.67 -5.41
CA VAL A 152 -3.26 2.95 -4.69
C VAL A 152 -4.50 3.02 -3.81
N GLN A 153 -5.66 2.57 -4.28
CA GLN A 153 -6.88 2.50 -3.48
C GLN A 153 -6.73 1.58 -2.26
N MET A 154 -6.06 0.44 -2.41
CA MET A 154 -5.72 -0.43 -1.27
C MET A 154 -4.81 0.30 -0.27
N MET A 155 -3.83 1.07 -0.74
CA MET A 155 -2.99 1.89 0.11
C MET A 155 -3.79 2.97 0.84
N LEU A 156 -4.69 3.69 0.16
CA LEU A 156 -5.58 4.68 0.77
C LEU A 156 -6.38 4.06 1.92
N MET A 157 -6.96 2.89 1.69
CA MET A 157 -7.80 2.19 2.66
C MET A 157 -6.98 1.63 3.83
N PHE A 158 -5.92 0.86 3.55
CA PHE A 158 -5.22 0.07 4.57
C PHE A 158 -4.06 0.81 5.24
N GLN A 159 -3.46 1.79 4.58
CA GLN A 159 -2.37 2.57 5.16
C GLN A 159 -2.85 3.94 5.66
N LEU A 160 -3.65 4.66 4.88
CA LEU A 160 -4.09 6.01 5.23
C LEU A 160 -5.46 6.03 5.93
N GLY A 161 -6.16 4.90 6.06
CA GLY A 161 -7.45 4.79 6.72
C GLY A 161 -8.57 5.57 6.02
N ARG A 162 -8.44 5.80 4.71
CA ARG A 162 -9.44 6.51 3.91
C ARG A 162 -10.45 5.51 3.36
N PRO A 163 -11.77 5.79 3.44
CA PRO A 163 -12.83 4.90 2.98
C PRO A 163 -12.90 4.77 1.46
#